data_b53448ce1e47f006e107649a3f1ef163
#
_entry.id   b53448ce1e47f006e107649a3f1ef163
#
_cell.length_a   1.000
_cell.length_b   1.000
_cell.length_c   1.000
_cell.angle_alpha   90.00
_cell.angle_beta   90.00
_cell.angle_gamma   90.00
#
_symmetry.space_group_name_H-M   'P 1'
#
loop_
_entity.id
_entity.type
_entity.pdbx_description
1 polymer ?
#
loop_
_entity_poly.entity_id
_entity_poly.type
_entity_poly.pdbx_seq_one_letter_code
_entity_poly.pdbx_strand_id
1 'polypeptide(L)'
;MSKISVKNPIVELDGDEMTRIIWEFIKKKLILPYLDLGIEYYDLGMKSRDDSDDQITIDSANAIKKIGVGIKCATITPDEARVEEFKLKKMWRSPNGTIRNIIGGTVFREPIICSNIPKLVPSWSD
;
A
#
# COMPACT_ATOMS: atom_id res chain seq x y z
N MET A 1 10.93 12.56 25.98
CA MET A 1 11.94 11.55 25.59
C MET A 1 12.58 12.02 24.29
N SER A 2 13.90 11.84 24.13
CA SER A 2 14.56 12.08 22.85
C SER A 2 14.10 11.03 21.83
N LYS A 3 13.77 11.47 20.62
CA LYS A 3 13.43 10.55 19.53
C LYS A 3 14.66 9.78 19.08
N ILE A 4 14.44 8.56 18.61
CA ILE A 4 15.49 7.75 17.98
C ILE A 4 15.66 8.27 16.54
N SER A 5 16.86 8.71 16.18
CA SER A 5 17.16 9.16 14.84
C SER A 5 17.27 7.97 13.89
N VAL A 6 16.50 8.02 12.79
CA VAL A 6 16.53 7.01 11.73
C VAL A 6 17.29 7.57 10.55
N LYS A 7 18.43 6.94 10.23
CA LYS A 7 19.38 7.43 9.23
C LYS A 7 18.80 7.49 7.82
N ASN A 8 18.05 6.47 7.43
CA ASN A 8 17.50 6.36 6.08
C ASN A 8 16.02 6.73 6.08
N PRO A 9 15.56 7.52 5.11
CA PRO A 9 14.13 7.79 4.95
C PRO A 9 13.38 6.53 4.49
N ILE A 10 12.06 6.62 4.54
CA ILE A 10 11.16 5.64 3.94
C ILE A 10 10.26 6.31 2.91
N VAL A 11 9.75 5.52 1.95
CA VAL A 11 8.70 5.96 1.04
C VAL A 11 7.35 5.58 1.61
N GLU A 12 6.47 6.56 1.75
CA GLU A 12 5.09 6.36 2.17
C GLU A 12 4.17 6.44 0.96
N LEU A 13 3.41 5.37 0.72
CA LEU A 13 2.38 5.30 -0.29
C LEU A 13 1.03 5.28 0.41
N ASP A 14 0.42 6.45 0.52
CA ASP A 14 -0.88 6.59 1.15
C ASP A 14 -1.98 5.95 0.28
N GLY A 15 -3.09 5.64 0.88
CA GLY A 15 -4.15 4.88 0.25
C GLY A 15 -5.50 5.57 0.24
N ASP A 16 -6.53 4.76 0.16
CA ASP A 16 -7.90 5.22 0.09
C ASP A 16 -8.66 4.96 1.40
N GLU A 17 -9.74 5.71 1.59
CA GLU A 17 -10.75 5.50 2.62
C GLU A 17 -10.19 5.31 4.04
N MET A 18 -10.62 4.26 4.71
CA MET A 18 -10.30 3.97 6.11
C MET A 18 -8.80 3.74 6.34
N THR A 19 -8.07 3.19 5.37
CA THR A 19 -6.65 2.89 5.55
C THR A 19 -5.80 4.14 5.66
N ARG A 20 -6.16 5.20 4.97
CA ARG A 20 -5.54 6.53 5.11
C ARG A 20 -5.67 7.06 6.53
N ILE A 21 -6.86 6.97 7.10
CA ILE A 21 -7.16 7.44 8.46
C ILE A 21 -6.40 6.61 9.50
N ILE A 22 -6.45 5.28 9.38
CA ILE A 22 -5.76 4.36 10.30
C ILE A 22 -4.25 4.57 10.23
N TRP A 23 -3.69 4.72 9.04
CA TRP A 23 -2.26 4.93 8.87
C TRP A 23 -1.79 6.26 9.50
N GLU A 24 -2.58 7.30 9.36
CA GLU A 24 -2.30 8.58 10.02
C GLU A 24 -2.32 8.46 11.55
N PHE A 25 -3.25 7.68 12.12
CA PHE A 25 -3.24 7.36 13.54
C PHE A 25 -1.98 6.60 13.96
N ILE A 26 -1.57 5.60 13.19
CA ILE A 26 -0.36 4.81 13.45
C ILE A 26 0.86 5.74 13.45
N LYS A 27 1.03 6.58 12.43
CA LYS A 27 2.12 7.54 12.38
C LYS A 27 2.15 8.44 13.61
N LYS A 28 1.04 9.08 13.93
CA LYS A 28 0.94 10.06 15.04
C LYS A 28 1.09 9.44 16.41
N LYS A 29 0.62 8.21 16.62
CA LYS A 29 0.59 7.58 17.94
C LYS A 29 1.75 6.63 18.21
N LEU A 30 2.22 5.92 17.19
CA LEU A 30 3.16 4.81 17.36
C LEU A 30 4.53 5.03 16.68
N ILE A 31 4.64 5.97 15.74
CA ILE A 31 5.90 6.17 14.98
C ILE A 31 6.54 7.51 15.33
N LEU A 32 5.91 8.59 14.94
CA LEU A 32 6.49 9.94 15.03
C LEU A 32 6.76 10.44 16.46
N PRO A 33 6.09 9.98 17.52
CA PRO A 33 6.48 10.34 18.87
C PRO A 33 7.84 9.78 19.30
N TYR A 34 8.26 8.65 18.71
CA TYR A 34 9.45 7.90 19.11
C TYR A 34 10.59 7.99 18.11
N LEU A 35 10.27 8.18 16.83
CA LEU A 35 11.26 8.20 15.75
C LEU A 35 11.36 9.59 15.13
N ASP A 36 12.61 9.99 14.84
CA ASP A 36 12.93 11.08 13.92
C ASP A 36 13.23 10.44 12.55
N LEU A 37 12.17 10.35 11.74
CA LEU A 37 12.13 9.58 10.50
C LEU A 37 11.79 10.50 9.31
N GLY A 38 12.65 10.51 8.30
CA GLY A 38 12.35 11.14 7.02
C GLY A 38 11.32 10.31 6.23
N ILE A 39 10.28 10.96 5.73
CA ILE A 39 9.22 10.31 4.95
C ILE A 39 9.10 11.01 3.60
N GLU A 40 9.29 10.26 2.52
CA GLU A 40 8.98 10.67 1.15
C GLU A 40 7.57 10.21 0.82
N TYR A 41 6.63 11.15 0.72
CA TYR A 41 5.20 10.89 0.66
C TYR A 41 4.67 10.88 -0.77
N TYR A 42 3.87 9.86 -1.09
CA TYR A 42 3.10 9.72 -2.33
C TYR A 42 1.64 9.40 -2.02
N ASP A 43 0.74 10.19 -2.55
CA ASP A 43 -0.70 9.95 -2.44
C ASP A 43 -1.17 9.00 -3.56
N LEU A 44 -1.41 7.73 -3.23
CA LEU A 44 -1.96 6.74 -4.16
C LEU A 44 -3.49 6.60 -4.05
N GLY A 45 -4.15 7.56 -3.45
CA GLY A 45 -5.61 7.62 -3.46
C GLY A 45 -6.17 7.72 -4.88
N MET A 46 -7.40 7.28 -5.07
CA MET A 46 -8.04 7.16 -6.38
C MET A 46 -7.98 8.45 -7.19
N LYS A 47 -8.27 9.58 -6.54
CA LYS A 47 -8.26 10.89 -7.21
C LYS A 47 -6.86 11.27 -7.70
N SER A 48 -5.85 11.12 -6.87
CA SER A 48 -4.47 11.48 -7.21
C SER A 48 -3.93 10.64 -8.35
N ARG A 49 -4.29 9.35 -8.36
CA ARG A 49 -3.95 8.43 -9.46
C ARG A 49 -4.65 8.81 -10.77
N ASP A 50 -5.93 9.17 -10.70
CA ASP A 50 -6.68 9.60 -11.88
C ASP A 50 -6.16 10.93 -12.44
N ASP A 51 -5.88 11.89 -11.57
CA ASP A 51 -5.34 13.20 -11.96
C ASP A 51 -3.97 13.08 -12.66
N SER A 52 -3.12 12.13 -12.19
CA SER A 52 -1.78 11.89 -12.75
C SER A 52 -1.71 10.85 -13.86
N ASP A 53 -2.85 10.36 -14.35
CA ASP A 53 -2.91 9.21 -15.28
C ASP A 53 -2.13 7.98 -14.78
N ASP A 54 -2.20 7.74 -13.47
CA ASP A 54 -1.49 6.69 -12.71
C ASP A 54 0.06 6.84 -12.70
N GLN A 55 0.59 7.97 -13.15
CA GLN A 55 2.04 8.22 -13.12
C GLN A 55 2.59 8.20 -11.70
N ILE A 56 1.82 8.67 -10.71
CA ILE A 56 2.23 8.68 -9.31
C ILE A 56 2.53 7.27 -8.76
N THR A 57 1.86 6.24 -9.28
CA THR A 57 2.15 4.84 -8.93
C THR A 57 3.54 4.42 -9.41
N ILE A 58 3.92 4.83 -10.61
CA ILE A 58 5.24 4.56 -11.20
C ILE A 58 6.33 5.32 -10.44
N ASP A 59 6.09 6.59 -10.15
CA ASP A 59 7.05 7.45 -9.45
C ASP A 59 7.32 6.93 -8.04
N SER A 60 6.27 6.56 -7.31
CA SER A 60 6.40 5.98 -5.97
C SER A 60 7.17 4.65 -5.97
N ALA A 61 6.94 3.80 -6.97
CA ALA A 61 7.67 2.53 -7.11
C ALA A 61 9.17 2.76 -7.40
N ASN A 62 9.49 3.74 -8.23
CA ASN A 62 10.88 4.13 -8.50
C ASN A 62 11.55 4.74 -7.26
N ALA A 63 10.82 5.51 -6.46
CA ALA A 63 11.30 6.02 -5.18
C ALA A 63 11.63 4.88 -4.21
N ILE A 64 10.76 3.86 -4.09
CA ILE A 64 11.04 2.67 -3.28
C ILE A 64 12.31 1.96 -3.79
N LYS A 65 12.45 1.81 -5.10
CA LYS A 65 13.64 1.17 -5.69
C LYS A 65 14.93 1.92 -5.37
N LYS A 66 14.86 3.25 -5.29
CA LYS A 66 16.00 4.12 -4.95
C LYS A 66 16.33 4.09 -3.45
N ILE A 67 15.31 4.16 -2.59
CA ILE A 67 15.45 4.28 -1.12
C ILE A 67 15.60 2.91 -0.46
N GLY A 68 14.98 1.88 -1.03
CA GLY A 68 15.05 0.51 -0.55
C GLY A 68 13.94 0.10 0.42
N VAL A 69 13.17 1.04 0.95
CA VAL A 69 12.08 0.77 1.91
C VAL A 69 10.85 1.57 1.54
N GLY A 70 9.70 0.89 1.48
CA GLY A 70 8.41 1.54 1.25
C GLY A 70 7.30 0.92 2.08
N ILE A 71 6.37 1.74 2.53
CA ILE A 71 5.15 1.33 3.24
C ILE A 71 3.96 1.75 2.40
N LYS A 72 3.11 0.79 2.05
CA LYS A 72 1.94 1.04 1.23
C LYS A 72 0.65 0.77 1.98
N CYS A 73 -0.23 1.76 2.00
CA CYS A 73 -1.60 1.61 2.45
C CYS A 73 -2.45 0.88 1.39
N ALA A 74 -3.60 0.37 1.79
CA ALA A 74 -4.53 -0.23 0.85
C ALA A 74 -5.10 0.84 -0.10
N THR A 75 -5.24 0.47 -1.36
CA THR A 75 -5.77 1.32 -2.43
C THR A 75 -6.96 0.63 -3.09
N ILE A 76 -7.92 1.41 -3.55
CA ILE A 76 -9.03 0.91 -4.34
C ILE A 76 -8.50 0.47 -5.71
N THR A 77 -8.90 -0.73 -6.14
CA THR A 77 -8.83 -1.13 -7.56
C THR A 77 -10.22 -0.95 -8.12
N PRO A 78 -10.45 0.04 -9.01
CA PRO A 78 -11.79 0.35 -9.46
C PRO A 78 -12.34 -0.74 -10.35
N ASP A 79 -13.59 -1.06 -10.14
CA ASP A 79 -14.49 -1.75 -11.06
C ASP A 79 -15.35 -0.73 -11.81
N GLU A 80 -16.27 -1.20 -12.64
CA GLU A 80 -17.15 -0.33 -13.44
C GLU A 80 -17.99 0.61 -12.56
N ALA A 81 -18.50 0.12 -11.43
CA ALA A 81 -19.29 0.91 -10.50
C ALA A 81 -18.44 2.02 -9.85
N ARG A 82 -17.21 1.73 -9.48
CA ARG A 82 -16.28 2.71 -8.91
C ARG A 82 -15.82 3.75 -9.93
N VAL A 83 -15.65 3.36 -11.20
CA VAL A 83 -15.35 4.31 -12.29
C VAL A 83 -16.47 5.35 -12.42
N GLU A 84 -17.73 4.91 -12.33
CA GLU A 84 -18.89 5.80 -12.42
C GLU A 84 -19.03 6.66 -11.15
N GLU A 85 -18.91 6.07 -9.98
CA GLU A 85 -18.99 6.75 -8.68
C GLU A 85 -17.95 7.88 -8.55
N PHE A 86 -16.70 7.60 -8.87
CA PHE A 86 -15.60 8.57 -8.77
C PHE A 86 -15.39 9.40 -10.04
N LYS A 87 -16.17 9.16 -11.10
CA LYS A 87 -16.04 9.83 -12.40
C LYS A 87 -14.61 9.75 -12.95
N LEU A 88 -14.05 8.57 -12.92
CA LEU A 88 -12.68 8.34 -13.36
C LEU A 88 -12.55 8.38 -14.87
N LYS A 89 -11.40 8.80 -15.36
CA LYS A 89 -11.06 8.81 -16.80
C LYS A 89 -11.10 7.41 -17.41
N LYS A 90 -10.73 6.40 -16.63
CA LYS A 90 -10.78 4.97 -17.02
C LYS A 90 -10.68 4.04 -15.80
N MET A 91 -10.89 2.76 -16.04
CA MET A 91 -10.68 1.73 -15.02
C MET A 91 -9.18 1.44 -14.83
N TRP A 92 -8.59 2.07 -13.81
CA TRP A 92 -7.18 1.95 -13.50
C TRP A 92 -6.82 0.56 -13.00
N ARG A 93 -5.63 0.07 -13.37
CA ARG A 93 -5.12 -1.20 -12.86
C ARG A 93 -4.76 -1.12 -11.38
N SER A 94 -4.64 -2.29 -10.73
CA SER A 94 -4.18 -2.34 -9.36
C SER A 94 -2.75 -1.80 -9.22
N PRO A 95 -2.51 -0.81 -8.37
CA PRO A 95 -1.16 -0.30 -8.12
C PRO A 95 -0.21 -1.37 -7.60
N ASN A 96 -0.73 -2.37 -6.89
CA ASN A 96 0.07 -3.46 -6.33
C ASN A 96 0.86 -4.22 -7.41
N GLY A 97 0.23 -4.51 -8.55
CA GLY A 97 0.89 -5.17 -9.66
C GLY A 97 2.00 -4.31 -10.28
N THR A 98 1.68 -3.04 -10.55
CA THR A 98 2.62 -2.08 -11.12
C THR A 98 3.85 -1.89 -10.24
N ILE A 99 3.63 -1.65 -8.94
CA ILE A 99 4.73 -1.46 -7.98
C ILE A 99 5.61 -2.70 -7.89
N ARG A 100 5.03 -3.88 -7.71
CA ARG A 100 5.78 -5.14 -7.60
C ARG A 100 6.63 -5.42 -8.84
N ASN A 101 6.09 -5.17 -10.01
CA ASN A 101 6.84 -5.36 -11.26
C ASN A 101 8.02 -4.39 -11.37
N ILE A 102 7.84 -3.12 -11.01
CA ILE A 102 8.90 -2.11 -11.09
C ILE A 102 10.03 -2.40 -10.11
N ILE A 103 9.70 -2.79 -8.86
CA ILE A 103 10.71 -3.11 -7.84
C ILE A 103 11.33 -4.50 -8.04
N GLY A 104 10.83 -5.31 -8.97
CA GLY A 104 11.30 -6.69 -9.17
C GLY A 104 10.90 -7.65 -8.04
N GLY A 105 9.78 -7.34 -7.37
CA GLY A 105 9.31 -8.10 -6.21
C GLY A 105 8.62 -9.41 -6.59
N THR A 106 8.81 -10.41 -5.75
CA THR A 106 8.09 -11.69 -5.81
C THR A 106 7.19 -11.84 -4.58
N VAL A 107 5.97 -12.32 -4.78
CA VAL A 107 5.05 -12.65 -3.68
C VAL A 107 4.97 -14.16 -3.56
N PHE A 108 5.45 -14.66 -2.43
CA PHE A 108 5.26 -16.05 -2.03
C PHE A 108 4.25 -16.10 -0.88
N ARG A 109 3.26 -16.98 -1.00
CA ARG A 109 2.26 -17.22 0.04
C ARG A 109 2.10 -18.70 0.25
N GLU A 110 2.38 -19.14 1.47
CA GLU A 110 2.11 -20.50 1.91
C GLU A 110 0.74 -20.54 2.60
N PRO A 111 -0.13 -21.50 2.30
CA PRO A 111 -1.40 -21.65 3.00
C PRO A 111 -1.17 -21.96 4.49
N ILE A 112 -1.92 -21.29 5.34
CA ILE A 112 -1.94 -21.61 6.77
C ILE A 112 -3.05 -22.63 6.99
N ILE A 113 -2.67 -23.87 7.35
CA ILE A 113 -3.60 -24.94 7.64
C ILE A 113 -3.78 -25.06 9.15
N CYS A 114 -4.99 -24.80 9.63
CA CYS A 114 -5.34 -24.91 11.05
C CYS A 114 -5.80 -26.34 11.34
N SER A 115 -4.91 -27.18 11.84
CA SER A 115 -5.21 -28.60 12.15
C SER A 115 -6.20 -28.80 13.30
N ASN A 116 -6.34 -27.78 14.17
CA ASN A 116 -7.25 -27.79 15.32
C ASN A 116 -8.64 -27.25 15.04
N ILE A 117 -8.93 -26.85 13.81
CA ILE A 117 -10.24 -26.34 13.38
C ILE A 117 -10.81 -27.29 12.34
N PRO A 118 -12.10 -27.69 12.45
CA PRO A 118 -12.73 -28.50 11.42
C PRO A 118 -12.68 -27.82 10.04
N LYS A 119 -12.36 -28.59 9.01
CA LYS A 119 -12.35 -28.08 7.64
C LYS A 119 -13.72 -27.56 7.23
N LEU A 120 -13.78 -26.37 6.66
CA LEU A 120 -15.02 -25.78 6.16
C LEU A 120 -15.61 -26.61 4.99
N VAL A 121 -14.73 -27.20 4.18
CA VAL A 121 -15.07 -28.09 3.09
C VAL A 121 -14.41 -29.46 3.37
N PRO A 122 -15.18 -30.45 3.88
CA PRO A 122 -14.61 -31.73 4.31
C PRO A 122 -13.85 -32.52 3.23
N SER A 123 -14.19 -32.29 1.95
CA SER A 123 -13.55 -32.95 0.81
C SER A 123 -12.23 -32.34 0.37
N TRP A 124 -11.82 -31.22 0.94
CA TRP A 124 -10.53 -30.64 0.62
C TRP A 124 -9.42 -31.48 1.26
N SER A 125 -8.53 -31.98 0.41
CA SER A 125 -7.28 -32.63 0.85
C SER A 125 -6.30 -31.57 1.39
N ASP A 126 -5.41 -32.04 2.25
CA ASP A 126 -4.33 -31.22 2.79
C ASP A 126 -3.29 -30.89 1.73
#